data_f1095e1348edd02651c033946a3fbb93
#
_entry.id   f1095e1348edd02651c033946a3fbb93
#
_cell.length_a   1.000
_cell.length_b   1.000
_cell.length_c   1.000
_cell.angle_alpha   90.00
_cell.angle_beta   90.00
_cell.angle_gamma   90.00
#
_symmetry.space_group_name_H-M   'P 1'
#
loop_
_entity.id
_entity.type
_entity.pdbx_description
1 polymer ?
#
loop_
_entity_poly.entity_id
_entity_poly.type
_entity_poly.pdbx_seq_one_letter_code
_entity_poly.pdbx_strand_id
1 'polypeptide(L)'
;CFGDQPLLGIDGQNIYISTNEFSINGPQFNGAQLYVIDKRQLVDGDASPTFVHIGPLRIGRHKAASVQPAITVGFSRAEYLMSSLDPNGTGDNRIGVWAVTNRVLGTHPDPHLQRIIIPSQSYSGPPATPQMGPQSLIDSGDDRMQQVQAIGGRLWGELGTALHAGGGKPVAAAAWFDVAPSLDGGHLSATINRQGYVSSPGNGILYPAIAGDRRGNAAMGFSMSGPGMFPSAGYATIAAGQPGFGPPIIASPGRGPYFRKSTRWGDYSWAVLDPAADRVWLANEYIPPRSSQTVDRHQNWGTRVYAVRLPSP
;
A
#
# COMPACT_ATOMS: atom_id res chain seq x y z
N CYS A 1 3.54 -25.05 -2.23
CA CYS A 1 2.86 -23.79 -1.94
C CYS A 1 2.81 -22.93 -3.19
N PHE A 2 1.84 -22.05 -3.27
CA PHE A 2 1.89 -20.98 -4.25
C PHE A 2 1.83 -19.62 -3.53
N GLY A 3 2.60 -18.63 -4.03
CA GLY A 3 2.61 -17.28 -3.52
C GLY A 3 1.52 -16.46 -4.18
N ASP A 4 0.64 -15.89 -3.39
CA ASP A 4 -0.39 -14.93 -3.77
C ASP A 4 -0.01 -13.53 -3.28
N GLN A 5 -0.60 -12.49 -3.88
CA GLN A 5 -0.40 -11.11 -3.48
C GLN A 5 1.10 -10.72 -3.40
N PRO A 6 1.85 -10.72 -4.51
CA PRO A 6 3.24 -10.30 -4.46
C PRO A 6 3.36 -8.82 -4.14
N LEU A 7 4.15 -8.51 -3.12
CA LEU A 7 4.41 -7.17 -2.61
C LEU A 7 5.88 -6.84 -2.83
N LEU A 8 6.16 -5.69 -3.46
CA LEU A 8 7.51 -5.30 -3.87
C LEU A 8 8.06 -4.19 -2.97
N GLY A 9 9.31 -4.35 -2.53
CA GLY A 9 10.14 -3.32 -1.93
C GLY A 9 11.50 -3.26 -2.61
N ILE A 10 12.21 -2.15 -2.44
CA ILE A 10 13.53 -1.94 -3.03
C ILE A 10 14.33 -0.94 -2.22
N ASP A 11 15.61 -1.21 -2.06
CA ASP A 11 16.56 -0.25 -1.51
C ASP A 11 17.82 -0.08 -2.40
N GLY A 12 18.88 0.48 -1.86
CA GLY A 12 20.15 0.63 -2.57
C GLY A 12 20.84 -0.70 -2.92
N GLN A 13 20.56 -1.78 -2.18
CA GLN A 13 21.30 -3.05 -2.24
C GLN A 13 20.45 -4.19 -2.80
N ASN A 14 19.18 -4.29 -2.44
CA ASN A 14 18.34 -5.45 -2.70
C ASN A 14 16.97 -5.08 -3.28
N ILE A 15 16.34 -6.10 -3.86
CA ILE A 15 14.92 -6.17 -4.11
C ILE A 15 14.30 -7.11 -3.08
N TYR A 16 13.15 -6.73 -2.56
CA TYR A 16 12.39 -7.49 -1.56
C TYR A 16 11.04 -7.87 -2.15
N ILE A 17 10.73 -9.15 -2.12
CA ILE A 17 9.42 -9.65 -2.54
C ILE A 17 8.80 -10.36 -1.36
N SER A 18 7.62 -9.91 -0.93
CA SER A 18 6.81 -10.63 0.04
C SER A 18 5.61 -11.25 -0.65
N THR A 19 5.20 -12.44 -0.22
CA THR A 19 4.01 -13.13 -0.73
C THR A 19 3.20 -13.70 0.42
N ASN A 20 1.91 -13.83 0.23
CA ASN A 20 1.04 -14.66 1.07
C ASN A 20 1.03 -16.07 0.51
N GLU A 21 1.53 -17.05 1.25
CA GLU A 21 1.59 -18.41 0.73
C GLU A 21 0.42 -19.27 1.16
N PHE A 22 -0.10 -20.03 0.19
CA PHE A 22 -1.17 -20.98 0.36
C PHE A 22 -0.73 -22.38 -0.07
N SER A 23 -1.36 -23.40 0.52
CA SER A 23 -1.18 -24.78 0.09
C SER A 23 -1.76 -25.00 -1.32
N ILE A 24 -1.05 -25.71 -2.17
CA ILE A 24 -1.60 -26.18 -3.47
C ILE A 24 -2.62 -27.30 -3.32
N ASN A 25 -2.68 -27.93 -2.16
CA ASN A 25 -3.56 -29.08 -1.88
C ASN A 25 -4.79 -28.68 -1.03
N GLY A 26 -5.07 -27.37 -0.89
CA GLY A 26 -6.22 -26.90 -0.11
C GLY A 26 -6.11 -25.43 0.29
N PRO A 27 -7.09 -24.89 1.01
CA PRO A 27 -7.16 -23.47 1.34
C PRO A 27 -6.24 -23.04 2.49
N GLN A 28 -5.31 -23.88 2.93
CA GLN A 28 -4.46 -23.60 4.08
C GLN A 28 -3.53 -22.43 3.81
N PHE A 29 -3.64 -21.37 4.63
CA PHE A 29 -2.71 -20.27 4.67
C PHE A 29 -1.42 -20.66 5.40
N ASN A 30 -0.27 -20.51 4.73
CA ASN A 30 1.03 -20.87 5.27
C ASN A 30 1.78 -19.69 5.89
N GLY A 31 1.29 -18.47 5.73
CA GLY A 31 1.88 -17.24 6.25
C GLY A 31 2.58 -16.43 5.15
N ALA A 32 2.88 -15.18 5.47
CA ALA A 32 3.68 -14.35 4.58
C ALA A 32 5.12 -14.88 4.53
N GLN A 33 5.73 -14.73 3.36
CA GLN A 33 7.14 -15.05 3.09
C GLN A 33 7.85 -13.79 2.63
N LEU A 34 9.16 -13.74 2.79
CA LEU A 34 10.00 -12.65 2.32
C LEU A 34 11.21 -13.22 1.57
N TYR A 35 11.42 -12.72 0.37
CA TYR A 35 12.58 -13.03 -0.46
C TYR A 35 13.43 -11.76 -0.58
N VAL A 36 14.70 -11.85 -0.19
CA VAL A 36 15.70 -10.79 -0.30
C VAL A 36 16.64 -11.15 -1.43
N ILE A 37 16.69 -10.35 -2.49
CA ILE A 37 17.39 -10.67 -3.74
C ILE A 37 18.46 -9.61 -4.00
N ASP A 38 19.69 -10.01 -4.32
CA ASP A 38 20.77 -9.10 -4.66
C ASP A 38 20.44 -8.31 -5.94
N LYS A 39 20.19 -7.00 -5.76
CA LYS A 39 19.81 -6.10 -6.86
C LYS A 39 20.94 -5.91 -7.85
N ARG A 40 22.18 -5.86 -7.40
CA ARG A 40 23.33 -5.63 -8.27
C ARG A 40 23.48 -6.78 -9.26
N GLN A 41 23.41 -8.02 -8.77
CA GLN A 41 23.48 -9.21 -9.65
C GLN A 41 22.38 -9.22 -10.70
N LEU A 42 21.14 -8.82 -10.32
CA LEU A 42 20.05 -8.66 -11.28
C LEU A 42 20.32 -7.59 -12.34
N VAL A 43 20.85 -6.43 -11.93
CA VAL A 43 21.18 -5.33 -12.86
C VAL A 43 22.33 -5.72 -13.79
N ASP A 44 23.29 -6.50 -13.31
CA ASP A 44 24.43 -7.02 -14.10
C ASP A 44 24.02 -8.16 -15.03
N GLY A 45 22.75 -8.62 -14.98
CA GLY A 45 22.19 -9.66 -15.84
C GLY A 45 22.56 -11.09 -15.42
N ASP A 46 22.88 -11.29 -14.14
CA ASP A 46 23.14 -12.64 -13.62
C ASP A 46 21.90 -13.52 -13.76
N ALA A 47 22.06 -14.69 -14.35
CA ALA A 47 20.97 -15.63 -14.55
C ALA A 47 20.54 -16.35 -13.25
N SER A 48 21.35 -16.26 -12.19
CA SER A 48 21.10 -16.91 -10.89
C SER A 48 21.52 -15.99 -9.75
N PRO A 49 20.82 -14.88 -9.56
CA PRO A 49 21.15 -13.92 -8.51
C PRO A 49 21.03 -14.55 -7.13
N THR A 50 21.90 -14.17 -6.22
CA THR A 50 21.82 -14.59 -4.81
C THR A 50 20.54 -14.10 -4.20
N PHE A 51 19.82 -14.97 -3.51
CA PHE A 51 18.65 -14.61 -2.73
C PHE A 51 18.61 -15.35 -1.39
N VAL A 52 17.90 -14.77 -0.44
CA VAL A 52 17.59 -15.39 0.86
C VAL A 52 16.08 -15.41 1.04
N HIS A 53 15.56 -16.56 1.45
CA HIS A 53 14.16 -16.76 1.83
C HIS A 53 14.03 -16.71 3.35
N ILE A 54 13.13 -15.86 3.84
CA ILE A 54 12.80 -15.74 5.26
C ILE A 54 11.30 -16.01 5.43
N GLY A 55 10.96 -17.06 6.15
CA GLY A 55 9.54 -17.37 6.41
C GLY A 55 9.30 -18.75 7.00
N PRO A 56 8.07 -19.05 7.40
CA PRO A 56 6.91 -18.15 7.40
C PRO A 56 7.06 -17.01 8.41
N LEU A 57 6.70 -15.80 8.00
CA LEU A 57 6.78 -14.62 8.84
C LEU A 57 5.75 -14.72 9.97
N ARG A 58 6.17 -14.28 11.16
CA ARG A 58 5.32 -14.31 12.36
C ARG A 58 5.38 -12.97 13.08
N ILE A 59 4.23 -12.55 13.61
CA ILE A 59 4.13 -11.41 14.49
C ILE A 59 3.33 -11.82 15.75
N GLY A 60 3.94 -11.63 16.93
CA GLY A 60 3.43 -12.27 18.14
C GLY A 60 3.39 -13.80 17.97
N ARG A 61 2.23 -14.40 18.22
CA ARG A 61 2.01 -15.86 18.07
C ARG A 61 1.39 -16.24 16.73
N HIS A 62 1.03 -15.28 15.89
CA HIS A 62 0.28 -15.50 14.65
C HIS A 62 1.20 -15.51 13.43
N LYS A 63 0.77 -16.20 12.38
CA LYS A 63 1.34 -16.04 11.04
C LYS A 63 1.00 -14.64 10.57
N ALA A 64 2.00 -13.91 10.08
CA ALA A 64 1.78 -12.61 9.46
C ALA A 64 1.17 -12.78 8.06
N ALA A 65 0.40 -11.78 7.64
CA ALA A 65 -0.16 -11.69 6.30
C ALA A 65 0.19 -10.33 5.70
N SER A 66 0.43 -10.30 4.38
CA SER A 66 0.65 -9.07 3.60
C SER A 66 1.64 -8.12 4.26
N VAL A 67 2.86 -8.61 4.53
CA VAL A 67 3.94 -7.80 5.08
C VAL A 67 4.57 -7.02 3.94
N GLN A 68 4.26 -5.72 3.82
CA GLN A 68 4.65 -4.86 2.71
C GLN A 68 6.07 -4.32 2.90
N PRO A 69 7.05 -4.70 2.05
CA PRO A 69 8.37 -4.09 2.04
C PRO A 69 8.30 -2.65 1.52
N ALA A 70 9.21 -1.79 1.98
CA ALA A 70 9.23 -0.40 1.59
C ALA A 70 9.88 -0.16 0.21
N ILE A 71 9.44 0.91 -0.46
CA ILE A 71 10.23 1.56 -1.50
C ILE A 71 11.14 2.57 -0.79
N THR A 72 12.41 2.21 -0.62
CA THR A 72 13.37 3.03 0.14
C THR A 72 14.04 4.07 -0.76
N VAL A 73 13.83 5.35 -0.46
CA VAL A 73 14.40 6.48 -1.19
C VAL A 73 15.61 7.04 -0.44
N GLY A 74 16.78 6.88 -1.02
CA GLY A 74 18.05 7.30 -0.45
C GLY A 74 18.64 6.26 0.49
N PHE A 75 19.49 6.71 1.43
CA PHE A 75 20.19 5.81 2.36
C PHE A 75 19.25 5.41 3.52
N SER A 76 19.27 4.12 3.85
CA SER A 76 18.67 3.56 5.06
C SER A 76 19.60 2.51 5.68
N ARG A 77 19.60 2.40 7.00
CA ARG A 77 20.38 1.36 7.72
C ARG A 77 19.73 -0.02 7.65
N ALA A 78 18.44 -0.08 7.38
CA ALA A 78 17.68 -1.30 7.21
C ALA A 78 16.70 -1.17 6.06
N GLU A 79 16.24 -2.27 5.54
CA GLU A 79 14.97 -2.28 4.83
C GLU A 79 13.84 -2.41 5.85
N TYR A 80 12.85 -1.54 5.73
CA TYR A 80 11.69 -1.56 6.61
C TYR A 80 10.47 -2.13 5.88
N LEU A 81 9.59 -2.76 6.66
CA LEU A 81 8.33 -3.26 6.18
C LEU A 81 7.24 -2.91 7.19
N MET A 82 6.00 -2.86 6.71
CA MET A 82 4.83 -2.68 7.59
C MET A 82 3.76 -3.73 7.27
N SER A 83 2.91 -4.02 8.24
CA SER A 83 1.75 -4.89 8.05
C SER A 83 0.58 -4.46 8.92
N SER A 84 -0.63 -4.71 8.45
CA SER A 84 -1.80 -4.77 9.32
C SER A 84 -1.71 -5.98 10.25
N LEU A 85 -2.56 -6.02 11.27
CA LEU A 85 -2.68 -7.16 12.18
C LEU A 85 -4.07 -7.78 12.13
N ASP A 86 -4.89 -7.40 11.19
CA ASP A 86 -6.26 -7.86 10.99
C ASP A 86 -6.44 -8.67 9.70
N PRO A 87 -5.98 -9.92 9.65
CA PRO A 87 -6.09 -10.73 8.43
C PRO A 87 -7.54 -11.11 8.06
N ASN A 88 -8.49 -10.83 8.92
CA ASN A 88 -9.91 -11.20 8.76
C ASN A 88 -10.82 -9.99 8.53
N GLY A 89 -10.29 -8.76 8.54
CA GLY A 89 -11.07 -7.52 8.34
C GLY A 89 -12.06 -7.21 9.47
N THR A 90 -11.83 -7.75 10.67
CA THR A 90 -12.72 -7.58 11.85
C THR A 90 -12.41 -6.35 12.67
N GLY A 91 -11.22 -5.80 12.50
CA GLY A 91 -10.72 -4.58 13.13
C GLY A 91 -9.54 -4.80 14.08
N ASP A 92 -8.57 -3.91 13.96
CA ASP A 92 -7.43 -3.80 14.89
C ASP A 92 -7.09 -2.30 15.10
N ASN A 93 -6.27 -2.00 16.09
CA ASN A 93 -5.74 -0.68 16.41
C ASN A 93 -4.23 -0.72 16.63
N ARG A 94 -3.54 -1.63 15.95
CA ARG A 94 -2.10 -1.84 16.02
C ARG A 94 -1.57 -2.16 14.62
N ILE A 95 -0.33 -1.82 14.36
CA ILE A 95 0.38 -2.18 13.13
C ILE A 95 1.70 -2.87 13.47
N GLY A 96 2.14 -3.73 12.57
CA GLY A 96 3.46 -4.35 12.62
C GLY A 96 4.49 -3.48 11.90
N VAL A 97 5.64 -3.25 12.53
CA VAL A 97 6.82 -2.63 11.92
C VAL A 97 7.95 -3.64 11.95
N TRP A 98 8.63 -3.79 10.81
CA TRP A 98 9.67 -4.79 10.60
C TRP A 98 10.93 -4.12 10.08
N ALA A 99 12.08 -4.73 10.33
CA ALA A 99 13.36 -4.28 9.80
C ALA A 99 14.24 -5.47 9.39
N VAL A 100 14.78 -5.42 8.19
CA VAL A 100 15.83 -6.34 7.72
C VAL A 100 17.16 -5.61 7.80
N THR A 101 18.08 -6.13 8.60
CA THR A 101 19.47 -5.67 8.74
C THR A 101 20.44 -6.70 8.17
N ASN A 102 21.73 -6.40 8.15
CA ASN A 102 22.74 -7.26 7.56
C ASN A 102 22.41 -7.69 6.12
N ARG A 103 22.10 -6.70 5.28
CA ARG A 103 21.48 -6.89 3.95
C ARG A 103 22.45 -7.19 2.82
N VAL A 104 23.78 -7.18 3.08
CA VAL A 104 24.77 -7.50 2.06
C VAL A 104 24.75 -9.00 1.80
N LEU A 105 24.28 -9.40 0.61
CA LEU A 105 24.21 -10.80 0.20
C LEU A 105 25.55 -11.21 -0.45
N GLY A 106 26.57 -11.44 0.39
CA GLY A 106 27.87 -11.96 -0.04
C GLY A 106 27.86 -13.49 -0.16
N THR A 107 29.02 -14.12 0.02
CA THR A 107 29.19 -15.59 -0.04
C THR A 107 28.46 -16.33 1.10
N HIS A 108 28.16 -15.65 2.20
CA HIS A 108 27.42 -16.20 3.34
C HIS A 108 26.38 -15.18 3.78
N PRO A 109 25.26 -15.08 3.04
CA PRO A 109 24.21 -14.11 3.33
C PRO A 109 23.48 -14.50 4.63
N ASP A 110 23.36 -13.54 5.55
CA ASP A 110 22.67 -13.72 6.83
C ASP A 110 21.85 -12.47 7.20
N PRO A 111 20.79 -12.13 6.44
CA PRO A 111 19.93 -11.01 6.77
C PRO A 111 19.12 -11.30 8.04
N HIS A 112 19.13 -10.33 8.95
CA HIS A 112 18.41 -10.43 10.22
C HIS A 112 17.08 -9.68 10.16
N LEU A 113 15.98 -10.37 10.45
CA LEU A 113 14.65 -9.80 10.52
C LEU A 113 14.23 -9.53 11.97
N GLN A 114 13.95 -8.28 12.27
CA GLN A 114 13.33 -7.84 13.52
C GLN A 114 11.90 -7.37 13.28
N ARG A 115 11.08 -7.37 14.32
CA ARG A 115 9.68 -6.94 14.27
C ARG A 115 9.18 -6.47 15.61
N ILE A 116 8.30 -5.47 15.57
CA ILE A 116 7.58 -4.96 16.74
C ILE A 116 6.12 -4.68 16.36
N ILE A 117 5.28 -4.62 17.38
CA ILE A 117 3.89 -4.17 17.26
C ILE A 117 3.80 -2.82 17.96
N ILE A 118 3.21 -1.85 17.28
CA ILE A 118 2.95 -0.53 17.86
C ILE A 118 1.46 -0.20 17.81
N PRO A 119 0.93 0.54 18.81
CA PRO A 119 -0.46 1.00 18.79
C PRO A 119 -0.66 2.00 17.64
N SER A 120 -1.83 1.94 17.04
CA SER A 120 -2.26 2.85 15.97
C SER A 120 -3.72 3.27 16.13
N GLN A 121 -4.21 4.12 15.24
CA GLN A 121 -5.65 4.31 15.06
C GLN A 121 -6.32 3.02 14.63
N SER A 122 -7.62 2.90 14.91
CA SER A 122 -8.41 1.73 14.52
C SER A 122 -8.61 1.65 13.01
N TYR A 123 -8.66 0.45 12.48
CA TYR A 123 -9.00 0.16 11.09
C TYR A 123 -9.75 -1.19 11.03
N SER A 124 -10.46 -1.43 9.95
CA SER A 124 -11.19 -2.69 9.70
C SER A 124 -11.46 -2.84 8.20
N GLY A 125 -11.87 -4.01 7.75
CA GLY A 125 -12.17 -4.26 6.35
C GLY A 125 -13.13 -3.21 5.75
N PRO A 126 -12.79 -2.57 4.61
CA PRO A 126 -13.63 -1.58 3.97
C PRO A 126 -14.90 -2.24 3.38
N PRO A 127 -16.07 -1.59 3.45
CA PRO A 127 -17.25 -2.08 2.77
C PRO A 127 -17.12 -1.90 1.26
N ALA A 128 -17.80 -2.77 0.48
CA ALA A 128 -17.91 -2.58 -0.95
C ALA A 128 -18.60 -1.24 -1.28
N THR A 129 -18.11 -0.57 -2.32
CA THR A 129 -18.48 0.81 -2.67
C THR A 129 -19.51 0.84 -3.79
N PRO A 130 -20.57 1.66 -3.67
CA PRO A 130 -21.52 1.87 -4.78
C PRO A 130 -20.87 2.66 -5.92
N GLN A 131 -21.51 2.61 -7.08
CA GLN A 131 -21.17 3.44 -8.24
C GLN A 131 -22.42 4.09 -8.82
N MET A 132 -22.25 5.18 -9.57
CA MET A 132 -23.37 5.79 -10.32
C MET A 132 -23.84 4.85 -11.43
N GLY A 133 -25.15 4.74 -11.60
CA GLY A 133 -25.80 3.93 -12.63
C GLY A 133 -26.27 2.57 -12.11
N PRO A 134 -25.67 1.44 -12.48
CA PRO A 134 -26.14 0.14 -12.03
C PRO A 134 -25.96 -0.03 -10.52
N GLN A 135 -26.87 -0.79 -9.89
CA GLN A 135 -26.82 -1.04 -8.44
C GLN A 135 -25.72 -2.02 -8.01
N SER A 136 -24.77 -2.36 -8.89
CA SER A 136 -23.65 -3.21 -8.55
C SER A 136 -22.65 -2.46 -7.69
N LEU A 137 -22.23 -3.09 -6.61
CA LEU A 137 -21.15 -2.60 -5.76
C LEU A 137 -19.80 -2.91 -6.41
N ILE A 138 -18.79 -2.11 -6.07
CA ILE A 138 -17.40 -2.32 -6.45
C ILE A 138 -16.65 -2.82 -5.21
N ASP A 139 -15.82 -3.84 -5.38
CA ASP A 139 -14.95 -4.34 -4.36
C ASP A 139 -13.95 -3.24 -3.93
N SER A 140 -13.83 -3.02 -2.64
CA SER A 140 -12.93 -2.02 -2.05
C SER A 140 -11.66 -2.65 -1.44
N GLY A 141 -11.44 -3.94 -1.68
CA GLY A 141 -10.34 -4.68 -1.10
C GLY A 141 -10.55 -5.02 0.38
N ASP A 142 -9.45 -5.11 1.08
CA ASP A 142 -9.38 -5.36 2.52
C ASP A 142 -8.49 -4.33 3.22
N ASP A 143 -8.18 -4.54 4.48
CA ASP A 143 -7.37 -3.65 5.32
C ASP A 143 -5.90 -4.10 5.43
N ARG A 144 -5.38 -4.79 4.40
CA ARG A 144 -3.94 -5.07 4.30
C ARG A 144 -3.16 -3.79 3.98
N MET A 145 -1.91 -3.72 4.44
CA MET A 145 -0.99 -2.66 4.03
C MET A 145 -0.77 -2.73 2.52
N GLN A 146 -1.02 -1.63 1.80
CA GLN A 146 -0.98 -1.61 0.33
C GLN A 146 0.40 -1.21 -0.19
N GLN A 147 0.92 -0.07 0.22
CA GLN A 147 2.25 0.39 -0.12
C GLN A 147 2.96 0.95 1.10
N VAL A 148 4.29 0.81 1.15
CA VAL A 148 5.15 1.44 2.16
C VAL A 148 6.30 2.14 1.46
N GLN A 149 6.59 3.37 1.88
CA GLN A 149 7.78 4.11 1.45
C GLN A 149 8.64 4.46 2.64
N ALA A 150 9.95 4.23 2.54
CA ALA A 150 10.95 4.68 3.51
C ALA A 150 11.73 5.87 2.95
N ILE A 151 11.73 7.01 3.66
CA ILE A 151 12.44 8.22 3.25
C ILE A 151 12.81 9.09 4.45
N GLY A 152 14.08 9.48 4.57
CA GLY A 152 14.52 10.46 5.56
C GLY A 152 14.19 10.11 7.01
N GLY A 153 14.24 8.83 7.37
CA GLY A 153 13.90 8.33 8.70
C GLY A 153 12.39 8.21 8.98
N ARG A 154 11.57 8.25 7.93
CA ARG A 154 10.11 8.07 7.99
C ARG A 154 9.69 6.84 7.20
N LEU A 155 8.63 6.19 7.66
CA LEU A 155 7.87 5.22 6.90
C LEU A 155 6.48 5.79 6.66
N TRP A 156 6.12 5.95 5.41
CA TRP A 156 4.75 6.21 4.99
C TRP A 156 4.11 4.89 4.62
N GLY A 157 2.92 4.62 5.16
CA GLY A 157 2.14 3.45 4.82
C GLY A 157 0.65 3.74 4.92
N GLU A 158 -0.15 2.97 4.20
CA GLU A 158 -1.60 3.09 4.19
C GLU A 158 -2.28 1.75 3.95
N LEU A 159 -3.56 1.72 4.27
CA LEU A 159 -4.45 0.58 4.05
C LEU A 159 -5.89 1.05 3.81
N GLY A 160 -6.70 0.20 3.17
CA GLY A 160 -8.14 0.39 3.09
C GLY A 160 -8.79 0.22 4.45
N THR A 161 -9.84 0.99 4.75
CA THR A 161 -10.57 0.85 6.02
C THR A 161 -12.04 1.22 5.89
N ALA A 162 -12.85 0.76 6.83
CA ALA A 162 -14.21 1.25 7.03
C ALA A 162 -14.20 2.50 7.91
N LEU A 163 -14.95 3.53 7.53
CA LEU A 163 -15.11 4.74 8.33
C LEU A 163 -16.59 5.14 8.45
N HIS A 164 -17.05 5.37 9.68
CA HIS A 164 -18.37 5.91 9.95
C HIS A 164 -18.33 7.45 9.87
N ALA A 165 -18.71 8.00 8.73
CA ALA A 165 -18.81 9.45 8.55
C ALA A 165 -20.23 9.94 8.90
N GLY A 166 -20.37 10.73 9.98
CA GLY A 166 -21.62 11.42 10.31
C GLY A 166 -22.77 10.51 10.78
N GLY A 167 -22.51 9.34 11.34
CA GLY A 167 -23.57 8.46 11.89
C GLY A 167 -24.32 7.61 10.87
N GLY A 168 -23.89 7.65 9.59
CA GLY A 168 -24.43 6.82 8.52
C GLY A 168 -23.82 5.42 8.45
N LYS A 169 -24.13 4.69 7.37
CA LYS A 169 -23.46 3.41 7.06
C LYS A 169 -21.97 3.65 6.84
N PRO A 170 -21.10 2.68 7.18
CA PRO A 170 -19.68 2.82 6.94
C PRO A 170 -19.40 2.94 5.43
N VAL A 171 -18.41 3.76 5.09
CA VAL A 171 -17.89 3.93 3.73
C VAL A 171 -16.45 3.44 3.67
N ALA A 172 -16.01 3.00 2.49
CA ALA A 172 -14.61 2.69 2.27
C ALA A 172 -13.79 3.99 2.35
N ALA A 173 -12.68 3.94 3.08
CA ALA A 173 -11.77 5.04 3.32
C ALA A 173 -10.32 4.53 3.35
N ALA A 174 -9.34 5.41 3.43
CA ALA A 174 -7.94 5.06 3.64
C ALA A 174 -7.48 5.47 5.03
N ALA A 175 -6.86 4.55 5.78
CA ALA A 175 -6.07 4.88 6.97
C ALA A 175 -4.61 5.02 6.56
N TRP A 176 -3.88 6.00 7.10
CA TRP A 176 -2.49 6.28 6.78
C TRP A 176 -1.66 6.49 8.04
N PHE A 177 -0.36 6.22 7.91
CA PHE A 177 0.60 6.24 9.01
C PHE A 177 1.90 6.90 8.54
N ASP A 178 2.45 7.82 9.33
CA ASP A 178 3.80 8.39 9.25
C ASP A 178 4.54 7.91 10.49
N VAL A 179 5.40 6.93 10.33
CA VAL A 179 6.10 6.21 11.41
C VAL A 179 7.57 6.57 11.41
N ALA A 180 8.16 6.80 12.57
CA ALA A 180 9.60 6.97 12.77
C ALA A 180 10.19 5.67 13.35
N PRO A 181 10.82 4.82 12.52
CA PRO A 181 11.55 3.66 13.00
C PRO A 181 12.94 4.06 13.50
N SER A 182 13.47 3.34 14.49
CA SER A 182 14.84 3.46 14.96
C SER A 182 15.47 2.08 15.19
N LEU A 183 16.78 2.00 15.00
CA LEU A 183 17.63 0.82 15.27
C LEU A 183 18.74 1.20 16.26
N ASP A 184 18.37 1.64 17.45
CA ASP A 184 19.31 2.04 18.48
C ASP A 184 19.88 0.81 19.19
N GLY A 185 21.22 0.71 19.27
CA GLY A 185 21.89 -0.46 19.81
C GLY A 185 21.58 -1.78 19.07
N GLY A 186 21.12 -1.69 17.82
CA GLY A 186 20.73 -2.85 17.01
C GLY A 186 19.31 -3.36 17.28
N HIS A 187 18.53 -2.69 18.13
CA HIS A 187 17.16 -3.05 18.46
C HIS A 187 16.16 -2.16 17.74
N LEU A 188 15.17 -2.78 17.07
CA LEU A 188 14.09 -2.08 16.39
C LEU A 188 13.12 -1.47 17.40
N SER A 189 12.89 -0.18 17.28
CA SER A 189 11.78 0.56 17.90
C SER A 189 11.07 1.41 16.86
N ALA A 190 9.85 1.84 17.12
CA ALA A 190 9.13 2.76 16.24
C ALA A 190 8.07 3.54 17.00
N THR A 191 7.82 4.76 16.53
CA THR A 191 6.75 5.63 17.02
C THR A 191 5.95 6.19 15.85
N ILE A 192 4.66 6.42 16.03
CA ILE A 192 3.84 7.10 15.04
C ILE A 192 3.97 8.60 15.23
N ASN A 193 4.49 9.30 14.22
CA ASN A 193 4.56 10.76 14.20
C ASN A 193 3.19 11.36 13.94
N ARG A 194 2.50 10.84 12.92
CA ARG A 194 1.18 11.26 12.47
C ARG A 194 0.42 10.07 11.91
N GLN A 195 -0.88 10.12 12.01
CA GLN A 195 -1.81 9.15 11.43
C GLN A 195 -3.18 9.80 11.24
N GLY A 196 -4.01 9.22 10.45
CA GLY A 196 -5.35 9.73 10.19
C GLY A 196 -6.05 8.98 9.08
N TYR A 197 -7.16 9.54 8.65
CA TYR A 197 -7.97 8.95 7.59
C TYR A 197 -8.13 9.93 6.44
N VAL A 198 -8.24 9.37 5.22
CA VAL A 198 -8.73 10.09 4.05
C VAL A 198 -10.07 9.49 3.68
N SER A 199 -11.11 10.32 3.62
CA SER A 199 -12.48 9.91 3.31
C SER A 199 -13.17 10.96 2.46
N SER A 200 -14.26 10.56 1.79
CA SER A 200 -15.11 11.45 1.02
C SER A 200 -16.56 11.21 1.40
N PRO A 201 -17.31 12.24 1.86
CA PRO A 201 -18.71 12.06 2.22
C PRO A 201 -19.53 11.44 1.09
N GLY A 202 -20.20 10.31 1.36
CA GLY A 202 -21.04 9.60 0.41
C GLY A 202 -20.30 8.80 -0.67
N ASN A 203 -18.98 8.87 -0.76
CA ASN A 203 -18.16 8.13 -1.73
C ASN A 203 -17.14 7.24 -1.03
N GLY A 204 -16.79 6.12 -1.64
CA GLY A 204 -15.71 5.26 -1.19
C GLY A 204 -14.37 5.66 -1.79
N ILE A 205 -13.31 5.45 -1.01
CA ILE A 205 -11.90 5.51 -1.40
C ILE A 205 -11.36 4.10 -1.41
N LEU A 206 -10.79 3.68 -2.54
CA LEU A 206 -10.41 2.30 -2.81
C LEU A 206 -8.93 2.22 -3.20
N TYR A 207 -8.26 1.19 -2.73
CA TYR A 207 -6.87 0.85 -3.08
C TYR A 207 -5.94 2.07 -3.02
N PRO A 208 -5.71 2.64 -1.83
CA PRO A 208 -4.81 3.79 -1.68
C PRO A 208 -3.36 3.42 -1.99
N ALA A 209 -2.52 4.43 -2.33
CA ALA A 209 -1.07 4.33 -2.41
C ALA A 209 -0.45 5.67 -2.01
N ILE A 210 0.60 5.68 -1.18
CA ILE A 210 1.17 6.88 -0.58
C ILE A 210 2.66 7.02 -0.87
N ALA A 211 3.10 8.24 -1.19
CA ALA A 211 4.51 8.59 -1.17
C ALA A 211 4.71 10.01 -0.62
N GLY A 212 5.79 10.19 0.13
CA GLY A 212 6.14 11.47 0.75
C GLY A 212 7.57 11.91 0.47
N ASP A 213 7.90 13.12 0.92
CA ASP A 213 9.25 13.66 0.88
C ASP A 213 9.93 13.65 2.27
N ARG A 214 11.22 14.02 2.31
CA ARG A 214 12.00 14.10 3.56
C ARG A 214 11.50 15.16 4.53
N ARG A 215 10.77 16.19 4.03
CA ARG A 215 10.22 17.28 4.84
C ARG A 215 8.93 16.86 5.56
N GLY A 216 8.31 15.76 5.12
CA GLY A 216 7.06 15.26 5.68
C GLY A 216 5.82 15.72 4.92
N ASN A 217 5.97 16.21 3.67
CA ASN A 217 4.84 16.33 2.74
C ASN A 217 4.59 14.96 2.11
N ALA A 218 3.33 14.68 1.74
CA ALA A 218 2.99 13.46 1.00
C ALA A 218 1.80 13.67 0.07
N ALA A 219 1.69 12.78 -0.91
CA ALA A 219 0.51 12.61 -1.73
C ALA A 219 0.03 11.15 -1.65
N MET A 220 -1.28 10.97 -1.63
CA MET A 220 -1.94 9.68 -1.67
C MET A 220 -2.85 9.62 -2.88
N GLY A 221 -2.67 8.62 -3.73
CA GLY A 221 -3.54 8.32 -4.87
C GLY A 221 -4.51 7.18 -4.53
N PHE A 222 -5.67 7.17 -5.16
CA PHE A 222 -6.71 6.14 -4.95
C PHE A 222 -7.76 6.15 -6.06
N SER A 223 -8.53 5.09 -6.17
CA SER A 223 -9.80 5.13 -6.91
C SER A 223 -10.92 5.69 -6.01
N MET A 224 -11.88 6.40 -6.61
CA MET A 224 -13.08 6.89 -5.94
C MET A 224 -14.33 6.49 -6.69
N SER A 225 -15.38 6.11 -5.97
CA SER A 225 -16.70 5.81 -6.54
C SER A 225 -17.80 6.10 -5.54
N GLY A 226 -19.03 6.30 -6.02
CA GLY A 226 -20.17 6.56 -5.16
C GLY A 226 -21.50 6.59 -5.93
N PRO A 227 -22.64 6.76 -5.25
CA PRO A 227 -23.96 6.76 -5.91
C PRO A 227 -24.11 7.83 -6.99
N GLY A 228 -23.43 8.96 -6.85
CA GLY A 228 -23.40 10.07 -7.81
C GLY A 228 -22.09 10.17 -8.60
N MET A 229 -21.21 9.16 -8.55
CA MET A 229 -19.88 9.19 -9.16
C MET A 229 -19.54 7.86 -9.83
N PHE A 230 -19.09 7.92 -11.07
CA PHE A 230 -18.44 6.77 -11.71
C PHE A 230 -17.05 6.53 -11.14
N PRO A 231 -16.49 5.29 -11.23
CA PRO A 231 -15.15 5.01 -10.75
C PRO A 231 -14.10 5.93 -11.39
N SER A 232 -13.49 6.75 -10.56
CA SER A 232 -12.63 7.89 -10.91
C SER A 232 -11.27 7.76 -10.25
N ALA A 233 -10.21 8.26 -10.87
CA ALA A 233 -8.90 8.41 -10.22
C ALA A 233 -8.86 9.71 -9.42
N GLY A 234 -8.41 9.63 -8.16
CA GLY A 234 -8.34 10.76 -7.26
C GLY A 234 -7.06 10.76 -6.43
N TYR A 235 -6.83 11.86 -5.74
CA TYR A 235 -5.71 12.01 -4.82
C TYR A 235 -6.02 12.98 -3.68
N ALA A 236 -5.20 12.93 -2.64
CA ALA A 236 -5.14 13.94 -1.58
C ALA A 236 -3.68 14.25 -1.25
N THR A 237 -3.41 15.41 -0.66
CA THR A 237 -2.06 15.82 -0.24
C THR A 237 -2.05 16.25 1.22
N ILE A 238 -0.90 16.10 1.88
CA ILE A 238 -0.63 16.61 3.21
C ILE A 238 0.65 17.44 3.19
N ALA A 239 0.63 18.63 3.78
CA ALA A 239 1.84 19.42 3.99
C ALA A 239 2.56 19.00 5.27
N ALA A 240 3.86 19.23 5.31
CA ALA A 240 4.66 19.11 6.53
C ALA A 240 4.04 19.94 7.66
N GLY A 241 3.96 19.36 8.86
CA GLY A 241 3.36 20.02 10.02
C GLY A 241 1.83 20.01 10.08
N GLN A 242 1.13 19.65 9.02
CA GLN A 242 -0.32 19.50 9.06
C GLN A 242 -0.72 18.17 9.73
N PRO A 243 -1.82 18.14 10.50
CA PRO A 243 -2.25 16.95 11.21
C PRO A 243 -2.88 15.87 10.32
N GLY A 244 -3.37 16.24 9.11
CA GLY A 244 -4.08 15.35 8.21
C GLY A 244 -4.03 15.78 6.76
N PHE A 245 -4.42 14.88 5.89
CA PHE A 245 -4.59 15.14 4.46
C PHE A 245 -5.72 16.14 4.21
N GLY A 246 -5.55 16.95 3.18
CA GLY A 246 -6.63 17.78 2.64
C GLY A 246 -7.74 16.92 2.00
N PRO A 247 -8.83 17.54 1.54
CA PRO A 247 -9.94 16.83 0.91
C PRO A 247 -9.50 16.12 -0.37
N PRO A 248 -10.13 14.98 -0.72
CA PRO A 248 -9.92 14.29 -1.98
C PRO A 248 -10.20 15.18 -3.20
N ILE A 249 -9.32 15.08 -4.20
CA ILE A 249 -9.39 15.80 -5.48
C ILE A 249 -9.48 14.77 -6.60
N ILE A 250 -10.40 14.98 -7.55
CA ILE A 250 -10.53 14.13 -8.74
C ILE A 250 -9.45 14.53 -9.76
N ALA A 251 -8.54 13.60 -10.05
CA ALA A 251 -7.53 13.74 -11.09
C ALA A 251 -8.06 13.37 -12.48
N SER A 252 -8.90 12.33 -12.55
CA SER A 252 -9.56 11.91 -13.79
C SER A 252 -10.94 11.36 -13.48
N PRO A 253 -12.01 12.09 -13.88
CA PRO A 253 -13.37 11.64 -13.63
C PRO A 253 -13.70 10.41 -14.50
N GLY A 254 -14.36 9.44 -13.89
CA GLY A 254 -14.95 8.29 -14.60
C GLY A 254 -15.98 8.72 -15.62
N ARG A 255 -16.08 8.01 -16.74
CA ARG A 255 -16.98 8.32 -17.85
C ARG A 255 -18.08 7.30 -18.08
N GLY A 256 -18.18 6.32 -17.19
CA GLY A 256 -19.21 5.29 -17.21
C GLY A 256 -19.09 4.38 -15.98
N PRO A 257 -20.10 3.52 -15.78
CA PRO A 257 -20.03 2.53 -14.71
C PRO A 257 -19.06 1.40 -15.07
N TYR A 258 -18.58 0.73 -14.05
CA TYR A 258 -17.84 -0.51 -14.20
C TYR A 258 -18.81 -1.66 -14.49
N PHE A 259 -18.61 -2.32 -15.61
CA PHE A 259 -19.41 -3.46 -16.01
C PHE A 259 -18.58 -4.75 -15.94
N ARG A 260 -18.85 -5.58 -14.96
CA ARG A 260 -18.30 -6.92 -14.90
C ARG A 260 -19.30 -7.87 -14.21
N LYS A 261 -19.19 -9.17 -14.52
CA LYS A 261 -19.95 -10.22 -13.81
C LYS A 261 -19.51 -10.36 -12.34
N SER A 262 -18.28 -9.97 -11.99
CA SER A 262 -17.79 -9.91 -10.62
C SER A 262 -17.69 -8.46 -10.16
N THR A 263 -17.81 -8.24 -8.85
CA THR A 263 -17.63 -6.91 -8.23
C THR A 263 -16.16 -6.51 -8.11
N ARG A 264 -15.22 -7.39 -8.46
CA ARG A 264 -13.79 -7.19 -8.27
C ARG A 264 -13.27 -6.00 -9.05
N TRP A 265 -12.61 -5.08 -8.34
CA TRP A 265 -11.98 -3.88 -8.83
C TRP A 265 -10.52 -3.87 -8.38
N GLY A 266 -9.57 -3.59 -9.26
CA GLY A 266 -8.16 -3.45 -8.97
C GLY A 266 -7.56 -4.52 -8.06
N ASP A 267 -6.45 -4.24 -7.53
CA ASP A 267 -5.81 -4.83 -6.36
C ASP A 267 -4.77 -3.85 -5.82
N TYR A 268 -4.30 -2.91 -6.66
CA TYR A 268 -3.23 -1.98 -6.34
C TYR A 268 -3.47 -0.61 -6.97
N SER A 269 -3.02 0.42 -6.27
CA SER A 269 -2.56 1.69 -6.82
C SER A 269 -1.06 1.80 -6.63
N TRP A 270 -0.41 2.83 -7.16
CA TRP A 270 1.02 3.03 -6.94
C TRP A 270 1.38 4.49 -6.82
N ALA A 271 2.32 4.81 -5.91
CA ALA A 271 2.83 6.14 -5.68
C ALA A 271 4.36 6.14 -5.66
N VAL A 272 4.99 7.06 -6.40
CA VAL A 272 6.45 7.16 -6.47
C VAL A 272 6.86 8.62 -6.36
N LEU A 273 7.74 8.94 -5.40
CA LEU A 273 8.37 10.24 -5.33
C LEU A 273 9.32 10.43 -6.52
N ASP A 274 9.18 11.53 -7.25
CA ASP A 274 10.15 11.97 -8.24
C ASP A 274 11.39 12.51 -7.50
N PRO A 275 12.56 11.87 -7.62
CA PRO A 275 13.74 12.30 -6.88
C PRO A 275 14.33 13.65 -7.37
N ALA A 276 13.97 14.09 -8.57
CA ALA A 276 14.45 15.31 -9.20
C ALA A 276 13.47 16.48 -9.05
N ALA A 277 12.26 16.25 -8.54
CA ALA A 277 11.22 17.29 -8.44
C ALA A 277 10.33 17.07 -7.21
N ASP A 278 9.78 18.18 -6.68
CA ASP A 278 8.82 18.15 -5.57
C ASP A 278 7.45 17.64 -6.04
N ARG A 279 7.40 16.40 -6.53
CA ARG A 279 6.16 15.77 -7.01
C ARG A 279 6.15 14.27 -6.74
N VAL A 280 4.94 13.73 -6.66
CA VAL A 280 4.67 12.30 -6.60
C VAL A 280 3.94 11.89 -7.87
N TRP A 281 4.44 10.85 -8.53
CA TRP A 281 3.74 10.15 -9.59
C TRP A 281 2.77 9.15 -8.98
N LEU A 282 1.53 9.16 -9.45
CA LEU A 282 0.44 8.32 -8.98
C LEU A 282 -0.13 7.53 -10.15
N ALA A 283 -0.47 6.27 -9.90
CA ALA A 283 -1.16 5.39 -10.86
C ALA A 283 -2.38 4.78 -10.19
N ASN A 284 -3.58 5.04 -10.74
CA ASN A 284 -4.85 4.58 -10.19
C ASN A 284 -5.78 4.11 -11.30
N GLU A 285 -6.66 3.17 -10.98
CA GLU A 285 -7.72 2.73 -11.88
C GLU A 285 -8.89 3.73 -11.93
N TYR A 286 -9.51 3.81 -13.08
CA TYR A 286 -10.73 4.58 -13.33
C TYR A 286 -11.45 4.04 -14.57
N ILE A 287 -12.64 4.52 -14.88
CA ILE A 287 -13.35 4.22 -16.12
C ILE A 287 -13.09 5.32 -17.15
N PRO A 288 -12.22 5.09 -18.16
CA PRO A 288 -11.89 6.09 -19.18
C PRO A 288 -13.08 6.35 -20.12
N PRO A 289 -13.02 7.42 -20.95
CA PRO A 289 -13.94 7.57 -22.08
C PRO A 289 -13.89 6.33 -22.97
N ARG A 290 -15.04 5.96 -23.54
CA ARG A 290 -15.08 4.86 -24.53
C ARG A 290 -14.07 5.11 -25.63
N SER A 291 -13.03 4.28 -25.69
CA SER A 291 -12.12 4.25 -26.83
C SER A 291 -12.45 3.02 -27.70
N SER A 292 -12.17 3.09 -28.98
CA SER A 292 -12.26 1.95 -29.90
C SER A 292 -11.31 0.79 -29.55
N GLN A 293 -10.44 0.98 -28.55
CA GLN A 293 -9.45 0.03 -28.05
C GLN A 293 -9.90 -0.69 -26.75
N THR A 294 -11.12 -0.51 -26.26
CA THR A 294 -11.68 -1.37 -25.21
C THR A 294 -11.86 -2.77 -25.78
N VAL A 295 -10.89 -3.61 -25.53
CA VAL A 295 -10.69 -4.93 -26.16
C VAL A 295 -11.75 -5.95 -25.76
N ASP A 296 -12.53 -5.67 -24.70
CA ASP A 296 -13.62 -6.54 -24.29
C ASP A 296 -14.81 -5.71 -23.79
N ARG A 297 -16.02 -6.03 -24.27
CA ARG A 297 -17.26 -5.37 -23.83
C ARG A 297 -17.56 -5.55 -22.33
N HIS A 298 -16.77 -6.37 -21.64
CA HIS A 298 -16.94 -6.74 -20.24
C HIS A 298 -15.85 -6.19 -19.31
N GLN A 299 -14.82 -5.50 -19.84
CA GLN A 299 -13.75 -4.88 -19.05
C GLN A 299 -13.49 -3.49 -19.58
N ASN A 300 -14.04 -2.49 -18.93
CA ASN A 300 -13.99 -1.10 -19.41
C ASN A 300 -13.17 -0.20 -18.48
N TRP A 301 -12.30 -0.76 -17.65
CA TRP A 301 -11.37 -0.02 -16.80
C TRP A 301 -10.11 0.42 -17.56
N GLY A 302 -9.42 1.38 -17.02
CA GLY A 302 -8.11 1.83 -17.46
C GLY A 302 -7.33 2.43 -16.31
N THR A 303 -6.03 2.59 -16.51
CA THR A 303 -5.15 3.21 -15.52
C THR A 303 -4.85 4.66 -15.90
N ARG A 304 -4.92 5.56 -14.94
CA ARG A 304 -4.42 6.93 -15.04
C ARG A 304 -3.11 7.08 -14.31
N VAL A 305 -2.06 7.47 -15.03
CA VAL A 305 -0.79 7.91 -14.46
C VAL A 305 -0.72 9.44 -14.53
N TYR A 306 -0.39 10.07 -13.41
CA TYR A 306 -0.31 11.53 -13.30
C TYR A 306 0.64 11.96 -12.18
N ALA A 307 1.13 13.19 -12.25
CA ALA A 307 2.01 13.75 -11.23
C ALA A 307 1.28 14.81 -10.40
N VAL A 308 1.48 14.76 -9.09
CA VAL A 308 0.96 15.73 -8.13
C VAL A 308 2.14 16.45 -7.50
N ARG A 309 2.13 17.79 -7.56
CA ARG A 309 3.12 18.60 -6.85
C ARG A 309 2.86 18.51 -5.34
N LEU A 310 3.91 18.22 -4.58
CA LEU A 310 3.83 18.27 -3.12
C LEU A 310 3.68 19.73 -2.65
N PRO A 311 2.95 19.95 -1.53
CA PRO A 311 2.82 21.28 -0.97
C PRO A 311 4.19 21.91 -0.70
N SER A 312 4.36 23.18 -1.07
CA SER A 312 5.52 23.97 -0.65
C SER A 312 5.35 24.40 0.81
N PRO A 313 6.45 24.54 1.55
CA PRO A 313 6.40 25.07 2.92
C PRO A 313 5.75 26.44 3.00
#